data_25a793713e3bbc9aeee50bb50a7b56fb
#
_entry.id   25a793713e3bbc9aeee50bb50a7b56fb
#
_cell.length_a   1.000
_cell.length_b   1.000
_cell.length_c   1.000
_cell.angle_alpha   90.00
_cell.angle_beta   90.00
_cell.angle_gamma   90.00
#
_symmetry.space_group_name_H-M   'P 1'
#
loop_
_entity.id
_entity.type
_entity.pdbx_description
1 polymer ?
#
loop_
_entity_poly.entity_id
_entity_poly.type
_entity_poly.pdbx_seq_one_letter_code
_entity_poly.pdbx_strand_id
1 'polypeptide(L)'
;MTKSEKIEIVGAVAVLLGLLFVGLELRQNSELLRITATQTLAAEYSDALEVLVYEGEAACVYALGVNGLNNLNNVQRLRFFAQMFLILRSAEQLHFYSLEGMVENRVWRGFERQLQEVLNLPGIKEYWDVRSSWYSDAFQEYVAKVMESGAAVEPQDYLGESCSPG
;
A
#
# COMPACT_ATOMS: atom_id res chain seq x y z
N MET A 1 14.42 -42.26 -43.64
CA MET A 1 13.31 -41.75 -42.82
C MET A 1 11.99 -42.22 -43.40
N THR A 2 11.31 -43.05 -42.67
CA THR A 2 10.00 -43.58 -43.06
C THR A 2 8.92 -42.47 -42.93
N LYS A 3 7.78 -42.66 -43.58
CA LYS A 3 6.66 -41.70 -43.49
C LYS A 3 6.15 -41.54 -42.05
N SER A 4 6.24 -42.62 -41.27
CA SER A 4 5.88 -42.62 -39.83
C SER A 4 6.82 -41.75 -38.99
N GLU A 5 8.13 -41.88 -39.15
CA GLU A 5 9.13 -41.07 -38.45
C GLU A 5 8.97 -39.57 -38.72
N LYS A 6 8.60 -39.20 -39.97
CA LYS A 6 8.33 -37.78 -40.30
C LYS A 6 7.11 -37.22 -39.54
N ILE A 7 6.04 -38.02 -39.43
CA ILE A 7 4.81 -37.63 -38.74
C ILE A 7 5.10 -37.47 -37.23
N GLU A 8 5.88 -38.37 -36.68
CA GLU A 8 6.26 -38.35 -35.26
C GLU A 8 7.09 -37.10 -34.91
N ILE A 9 8.08 -36.77 -35.74
CA ILE A 9 8.89 -35.56 -35.57
C ILE A 9 8.05 -34.29 -35.72
N VAL A 10 7.16 -34.23 -36.72
CA VAL A 10 6.25 -33.06 -36.87
C VAL A 10 5.33 -32.91 -35.67
N GLY A 11 4.79 -34.01 -35.14
CA GLY A 11 3.96 -34.01 -33.93
C GLY A 11 4.73 -33.52 -32.71
N ALA A 12 5.97 -34.01 -32.51
CA ALA A 12 6.80 -33.57 -31.38
C ALA A 12 7.15 -32.09 -31.49
N VAL A 13 7.49 -31.59 -32.69
CA VAL A 13 7.76 -30.16 -32.89
C VAL A 13 6.52 -29.30 -32.63
N ALA A 14 5.34 -29.72 -33.08
CA ALA A 14 4.09 -29.01 -32.85
C ALA A 14 3.76 -28.91 -31.35
N VAL A 15 3.99 -29.99 -30.59
CA VAL A 15 3.80 -29.97 -29.12
C VAL A 15 4.79 -29.00 -28.45
N LEU A 16 6.06 -29.03 -28.83
CA LEU A 16 7.07 -28.12 -28.30
C LEU A 16 6.74 -26.65 -28.57
N LEU A 17 6.30 -26.35 -29.79
CA LEU A 17 5.87 -24.99 -30.17
C LEU A 17 4.62 -24.56 -29.35
N GLY A 18 3.67 -25.47 -29.14
CA GLY A 18 2.49 -25.23 -28.29
C GLY A 18 2.87 -24.93 -26.85
N LEU A 19 3.80 -25.68 -26.26
CA LEU A 19 4.30 -25.43 -24.90
C LEU A 19 5.05 -24.09 -24.78
N LEU A 20 5.86 -23.75 -25.79
CA LEU A 20 6.54 -22.44 -25.83
C LEU A 20 5.52 -21.30 -25.90
N PHE A 21 4.49 -21.44 -26.73
CA PHE A 21 3.43 -20.44 -26.87
C PHE A 21 2.68 -20.24 -25.54
N VAL A 22 2.25 -21.34 -24.91
CA VAL A 22 1.61 -21.28 -23.58
C VAL A 22 2.53 -20.63 -22.53
N GLY A 23 3.82 -20.96 -22.55
CA GLY A 23 4.80 -20.34 -21.66
C GLY A 23 4.92 -18.82 -21.84
N LEU A 24 4.89 -18.35 -23.10
CA LEU A 24 4.89 -16.92 -23.42
C LEU A 24 3.60 -16.23 -23.00
N GLU A 25 2.44 -16.86 -23.24
CA GLU A 25 1.14 -16.32 -22.80
C GLU A 25 1.04 -16.21 -21.28
N LEU A 26 1.49 -17.23 -20.54
CA LEU A 26 1.50 -17.17 -19.07
C LEU A 26 2.40 -16.04 -18.56
N ARG A 27 3.55 -15.83 -19.19
CA ARG A 27 4.44 -14.73 -18.83
C ARG A 27 3.82 -13.37 -19.10
N GLN A 28 3.19 -13.19 -20.27
CA GLN A 28 2.50 -11.93 -20.61
C GLN A 28 1.30 -11.67 -19.67
N ASN A 29 0.53 -12.70 -19.36
CA ASN A 29 -0.60 -12.58 -18.44
C ASN A 29 -0.14 -12.21 -17.04
N SER A 30 0.95 -12.79 -16.53
CA SER A 30 1.53 -12.44 -15.24
C SER A 30 2.01 -10.98 -15.20
N GLU A 31 2.61 -10.48 -16.29
CA GLU A 31 3.04 -9.08 -16.41
C GLU A 31 1.84 -8.11 -16.37
N LEU A 32 0.78 -8.43 -17.11
CA LEU A 32 -0.47 -7.64 -17.12
C LEU A 32 -1.11 -7.61 -15.73
N LEU A 33 -1.15 -8.74 -15.02
CA LEU A 33 -1.67 -8.80 -13.65
C LEU A 33 -0.88 -7.91 -12.69
N ARG A 34 0.45 -7.87 -12.82
CA ARG A 34 1.31 -6.99 -12.01
C ARG A 34 1.05 -5.52 -12.27
N ILE A 35 0.93 -5.12 -13.53
CA ILE A 35 0.62 -3.75 -13.92
C ILE A 35 -0.75 -3.35 -13.38
N THR A 36 -1.76 -4.19 -13.57
CA THR A 36 -3.12 -3.93 -13.10
C THR A 36 -3.16 -3.82 -11.57
N ALA A 37 -2.51 -4.73 -10.85
CA ALA A 37 -2.43 -4.67 -9.39
C ALA A 37 -1.82 -3.35 -8.91
N THR A 38 -0.70 -2.93 -9.52
CA THR A 38 -0.05 -1.66 -9.17
C THR A 38 -0.95 -0.45 -9.41
N GLN A 39 -1.69 -0.43 -10.54
CA GLN A 39 -2.62 0.65 -10.86
C GLN A 39 -3.81 0.70 -9.90
N THR A 40 -4.41 -0.45 -9.61
CA THR A 40 -5.54 -0.55 -8.68
C THR A 40 -5.15 -0.06 -7.29
N LEU A 41 -3.99 -0.49 -6.78
CA LEU A 41 -3.50 -0.08 -5.46
C LEU A 41 -3.19 1.42 -5.39
N ALA A 42 -2.60 1.98 -6.45
CA ALA A 42 -2.37 3.42 -6.51
C ALA A 42 -3.69 4.21 -6.50
N ALA A 43 -4.72 3.70 -7.19
CA ALA A 43 -6.05 4.30 -7.16
C ALA A 43 -6.69 4.20 -5.77
N GLU A 44 -6.72 3.01 -5.16
CA GLU A 44 -7.29 2.81 -3.81
C GLU A 44 -6.61 3.69 -2.75
N TYR A 45 -5.28 3.84 -2.82
CA TYR A 45 -4.56 4.73 -1.93
C TYR A 45 -4.89 6.20 -2.18
N SER A 46 -5.03 6.60 -3.46
CA SER A 46 -5.46 7.96 -3.82
C SER A 46 -6.86 8.25 -3.33
N ASP A 47 -7.80 7.31 -3.48
CA ASP A 47 -9.17 7.44 -3.01
C ASP A 47 -9.24 7.60 -1.48
N ALA A 48 -8.39 6.87 -0.74
CA ALA A 48 -8.32 7.00 0.71
C ALA A 48 -7.84 8.41 1.16
N LEU A 49 -7.05 9.09 0.33
CA LEU A 49 -6.57 10.45 0.58
C LEU A 49 -7.49 11.54 -0.01
N GLU A 50 -8.40 11.19 -0.92
CA GLU A 50 -9.25 12.15 -1.65
C GLU A 50 -10.08 13.03 -0.70
N VAL A 51 -10.59 12.43 0.38
CA VAL A 51 -11.36 13.16 1.39
C VAL A 51 -10.57 14.31 2.02
N LEU A 52 -9.25 14.14 2.16
CA LEU A 52 -8.37 15.19 2.73
C LEU A 52 -8.19 16.37 1.75
N VAL A 53 -8.36 16.11 0.45
CA VAL A 53 -8.20 17.15 -0.59
C VAL A 53 -9.46 17.99 -0.74
N TYR A 54 -10.63 17.36 -0.68
CA TYR A 54 -11.91 18.03 -0.98
C TYR A 54 -12.67 18.53 0.24
N GLU A 55 -12.38 17.99 1.44
CA GLU A 55 -13.07 18.39 2.67
C GLU A 55 -12.12 19.05 3.67
N GLY A 56 -12.19 20.38 3.80
CA GLY A 56 -11.32 21.14 4.71
C GLY A 56 -11.42 20.69 6.17
N GLU A 57 -12.61 20.28 6.65
CA GLU A 57 -12.77 19.73 8.00
C GLU A 57 -12.00 18.42 8.18
N ALA A 58 -12.03 17.52 7.16
CA ALA A 58 -11.29 16.28 7.19
C ALA A 58 -9.77 16.51 7.19
N ALA A 59 -9.31 17.47 6.40
CA ALA A 59 -7.91 17.88 6.39
C ALA A 59 -7.45 18.41 7.76
N CYS A 60 -8.28 19.24 8.42
CA CYS A 60 -8.01 19.75 9.77
C CYS A 60 -7.95 18.62 10.80
N VAL A 61 -8.90 17.68 10.76
CA VAL A 61 -8.91 16.51 11.64
C VAL A 61 -7.64 15.67 11.46
N TYR A 62 -7.24 15.43 10.22
CA TYR A 62 -6.01 14.70 9.92
C TYR A 62 -4.79 15.41 10.50
N ALA A 63 -4.64 16.67 10.19
CA ALA A 63 -3.45 17.43 10.54
C ALA A 63 -3.33 17.68 12.07
N LEU A 64 -4.43 17.90 12.78
CA LEU A 64 -4.44 17.92 14.24
C LEU A 64 -4.12 16.52 14.82
N GLY A 65 -4.73 15.49 14.24
CA GLY A 65 -4.60 14.11 14.69
C GLY A 65 -3.20 13.54 14.55
N VAL A 66 -2.49 13.80 13.44
CA VAL A 66 -1.11 13.32 13.26
C VAL A 66 -0.13 13.90 14.26
N ASN A 67 -0.41 15.10 14.79
CA ASN A 67 0.39 15.75 15.82
C ASN A 67 0.06 15.29 17.25
N GLY A 68 -0.97 14.46 17.45
CA GLY A 68 -1.36 13.85 18.71
C GLY A 68 -2.87 13.81 18.92
N LEU A 69 -3.38 12.71 19.45
CA LEU A 69 -4.82 12.51 19.66
C LEU A 69 -5.44 13.46 20.68
N ASN A 70 -4.63 14.08 21.55
CA ASN A 70 -5.09 15.05 22.54
C ASN A 70 -5.54 16.37 21.88
N ASN A 71 -5.17 16.63 20.63
CA ASN A 71 -5.60 17.79 19.87
C ASN A 71 -7.02 17.64 19.31
N LEU A 72 -7.64 16.46 19.46
CA LEU A 72 -8.92 16.10 18.88
C LEU A 72 -10.00 15.95 19.96
N ASN A 73 -11.19 16.51 19.70
CA ASN A 73 -12.38 16.14 20.45
C ASN A 73 -12.87 14.73 20.09
N ASN A 74 -13.89 14.21 20.79
CA ASN A 74 -14.35 12.83 20.61
C ASN A 74 -14.85 12.54 19.18
N VAL A 75 -15.52 13.49 18.51
CA VAL A 75 -16.04 13.31 17.14
C VAL A 75 -14.88 13.34 16.14
N GLN A 76 -13.96 14.29 16.31
CA GLN A 76 -12.75 14.39 15.48
C GLN A 76 -11.86 13.16 15.63
N ARG A 77 -11.72 12.63 16.85
CA ARG A 77 -10.97 11.40 17.11
C ARG A 77 -11.58 10.20 16.39
N LEU A 78 -12.91 10.07 16.40
CA LEU A 78 -13.58 9.00 15.63
C LEU A 78 -13.31 9.13 14.13
N ARG A 79 -13.40 10.33 13.58
CA ARG A 79 -13.10 10.60 12.17
C ARG A 79 -11.64 10.30 11.83
N PHE A 80 -10.70 10.74 12.67
CA PHE A 80 -9.28 10.45 12.52
C PHE A 80 -9.01 8.94 12.51
N PHE A 81 -9.61 8.19 13.44
CA PHE A 81 -9.47 6.74 13.48
C PHE A 81 -10.00 6.06 12.21
N ALA A 82 -11.12 6.53 11.68
CA ALA A 82 -11.66 6.02 10.42
C ALA A 82 -10.74 6.33 9.23
N GLN A 83 -10.20 7.54 9.15
CA GLN A 83 -9.23 7.93 8.11
C GLN A 83 -7.96 7.07 8.20
N MET A 84 -7.40 6.92 9.39
CA MET A 84 -6.20 6.10 9.59
C MET A 84 -6.43 4.64 9.26
N PHE A 85 -7.59 4.09 9.58
CA PHE A 85 -7.95 2.74 9.20
C PHE A 85 -7.91 2.55 7.68
N LEU A 86 -8.49 3.47 6.90
CA LEU A 86 -8.50 3.40 5.44
C LEU A 86 -7.07 3.52 4.87
N ILE A 87 -6.32 4.51 5.30
CA ILE A 87 -4.95 4.76 4.82
C ILE A 87 -4.03 3.58 5.14
N LEU A 88 -4.03 3.10 6.38
CA LEU A 88 -3.15 2.01 6.78
C LEU A 88 -3.62 0.64 6.24
N ARG A 89 -4.92 0.46 5.97
CA ARG A 89 -5.41 -0.73 5.29
C ARG A 89 -4.92 -0.79 3.83
N SER A 90 -4.95 0.33 3.11
CA SER A 90 -4.38 0.41 1.76
C SER A 90 -2.85 0.21 1.79
N ALA A 91 -2.17 0.74 2.80
CA ALA A 91 -0.75 0.52 3.01
C ALA A 91 -0.40 -0.96 3.27
N GLU A 92 -1.20 -1.66 4.08
CA GLU A 92 -1.07 -3.09 4.34
C GLU A 92 -1.23 -3.91 3.06
N GLN A 93 -2.24 -3.61 2.24
CA GLN A 93 -2.42 -4.27 0.96
C GLN A 93 -1.21 -4.07 0.05
N LEU A 94 -0.71 -2.85 -0.07
CA LEU A 94 0.47 -2.56 -0.89
C LEU A 94 1.72 -3.28 -0.37
N HIS A 95 1.90 -3.36 0.95
CA HIS A 95 2.95 -4.16 1.58
C HIS A 95 2.82 -5.64 1.23
N PHE A 96 1.62 -6.23 1.35
CA PHE A 96 1.36 -7.61 0.98
C PHE A 96 1.74 -7.89 -0.48
N TYR A 97 1.28 -7.05 -1.42
CA TYR A 97 1.60 -7.22 -2.84
C TYR A 97 3.10 -7.00 -3.15
N SER A 98 3.78 -6.19 -2.34
CA SER A 98 5.24 -6.05 -2.47
C SER A 98 5.98 -7.33 -2.07
N LEU A 99 5.52 -8.02 -1.04
CA LEU A 99 6.06 -9.32 -0.60
C LEU A 99 5.85 -10.41 -1.65
N GLU A 100 4.69 -10.40 -2.32
CA GLU A 100 4.37 -11.32 -3.42
C GLU A 100 5.07 -10.96 -4.74
N GLY A 101 5.89 -9.91 -4.77
CA GLY A 101 6.59 -9.45 -5.97
C GLY A 101 5.65 -8.90 -7.05
N MET A 102 4.43 -8.53 -6.70
CA MET A 102 3.42 -7.96 -7.62
C MET A 102 3.60 -6.46 -7.84
N VAL A 103 4.39 -5.78 -7.04
CA VAL A 103 4.71 -4.37 -7.17
C VAL A 103 6.17 -4.19 -7.57
N GLU A 104 6.46 -3.29 -8.51
CA GLU A 104 7.84 -2.97 -8.87
C GLU A 104 8.60 -2.39 -7.68
N ASN A 105 9.82 -2.87 -7.45
CA ASN A 105 10.68 -2.42 -6.35
C ASN A 105 10.93 -0.90 -6.32
N ARG A 106 10.88 -0.23 -7.48
CA ARG A 106 11.04 1.23 -7.56
C ARG A 106 9.83 1.95 -6.98
N VAL A 107 8.63 1.45 -7.28
CA VAL A 107 7.36 1.98 -6.78
C VAL A 107 7.26 1.74 -5.29
N TRP A 108 7.52 0.50 -4.86
CA TRP A 108 7.52 0.15 -3.44
C TRP A 108 8.45 1.04 -2.61
N ARG A 109 9.72 1.23 -3.02
CA ARG A 109 10.66 2.09 -2.28
C ARG A 109 10.23 3.55 -2.16
N GLY A 110 9.49 4.07 -3.15
CA GLY A 110 8.91 5.41 -3.07
C GLY A 110 7.86 5.50 -1.98
N PHE A 111 6.93 4.56 -2.01
CA PHE A 111 5.85 4.45 -1.02
C PHE A 111 6.39 4.13 0.39
N GLU A 112 7.35 3.23 0.49
CA GLU A 112 7.97 2.84 1.76
C GLU A 112 8.57 4.05 2.49
N ARG A 113 9.26 4.95 1.81
CA ARG A 113 9.79 6.18 2.42
C ARG A 113 8.66 7.06 2.96
N GLN A 114 7.61 7.27 2.19
CA GLN A 114 6.42 8.02 2.64
C GLN A 114 5.78 7.37 3.87
N LEU A 115 5.62 6.05 3.84
CA LEU A 115 5.03 5.30 4.94
C LEU A 115 5.90 5.37 6.20
N GLN A 116 7.22 5.32 6.06
CA GLN A 116 8.17 5.48 7.18
C GLN A 116 8.02 6.85 7.86
N GLU A 117 7.83 7.93 7.11
CA GLU A 117 7.58 9.26 7.66
C GLU A 117 6.24 9.29 8.40
N VAL A 118 5.17 8.83 7.76
CA VAL A 118 3.81 8.84 8.34
C VAL A 118 3.74 8.01 9.61
N LEU A 119 4.28 6.80 9.64
CA LEU A 119 4.24 5.92 10.81
C LEU A 119 5.01 6.47 12.02
N ASN A 120 5.93 7.41 11.82
CA ASN A 120 6.67 8.03 12.91
C ASN A 120 6.00 9.28 13.50
N LEU A 121 4.88 9.75 12.91
CA LEU A 121 4.09 10.86 13.47
C LEU A 121 3.46 10.49 14.82
N PRO A 122 3.43 11.40 15.81
CA PRO A 122 2.97 11.11 17.18
C PRO A 122 1.58 10.49 17.23
N GLY A 123 0.59 11.11 16.60
CA GLY A 123 -0.79 10.61 16.63
C GLY A 123 -1.00 9.31 15.86
N ILE A 124 -0.12 8.98 14.90
CA ILE A 124 -0.15 7.68 14.22
C ILE A 124 0.37 6.59 15.14
N LYS A 125 1.41 6.86 15.94
CA LYS A 125 1.89 5.92 16.96
C LYS A 125 0.80 5.65 18.01
N GLU A 126 0.13 6.70 18.51
CA GLU A 126 -0.98 6.57 19.45
C GLU A 126 -2.16 5.76 18.85
N TYR A 127 -2.48 5.98 17.56
CA TYR A 127 -3.46 5.16 16.84
C TYR A 127 -3.03 3.69 16.75
N TRP A 128 -1.77 3.45 16.39
CA TRP A 128 -1.22 2.11 16.24
C TRP A 128 -1.23 1.31 17.54
N ASP A 129 -0.89 1.93 18.65
CA ASP A 129 -0.93 1.30 19.97
C ASP A 129 -2.32 0.73 20.31
N VAL A 130 -3.38 1.38 19.80
CA VAL A 130 -4.77 0.97 20.07
C VAL A 130 -5.31 0.00 19.02
N ARG A 131 -4.79 0.03 17.79
CA ARG A 131 -5.40 -0.63 16.62
C ARG A 131 -4.50 -1.61 15.87
N SER A 132 -3.26 -1.79 16.27
CA SER A 132 -2.30 -2.70 15.60
C SER A 132 -2.87 -4.10 15.39
N SER A 133 -3.62 -4.63 16.34
CA SER A 133 -4.24 -5.96 16.26
C SER A 133 -5.29 -6.13 15.13
N TRP A 134 -5.68 -5.05 14.47
CA TRP A 134 -6.59 -5.11 13.33
C TRP A 134 -5.87 -5.46 12.01
N TYR A 135 -4.54 -5.45 12.01
CA TYR A 135 -3.70 -5.68 10.84
C TYR A 135 -3.03 -7.06 10.90
N SER A 136 -2.58 -7.57 9.75
CA SER A 136 -1.89 -8.85 9.66
C SER A 136 -0.57 -8.85 10.43
N ASP A 137 -0.15 -10.02 10.90
CA ASP A 137 1.12 -10.19 11.62
C ASP A 137 2.32 -9.67 10.82
N ALA A 138 2.34 -9.94 9.50
CA ALA A 138 3.41 -9.48 8.62
C ALA A 138 3.48 -7.94 8.55
N PHE A 139 2.33 -7.27 8.52
CA PHE A 139 2.29 -5.81 8.51
C PHE A 139 2.61 -5.23 9.88
N GLN A 140 2.15 -5.87 10.98
CA GLN A 140 2.52 -5.47 12.33
C GLN A 140 4.05 -5.55 12.54
N GLU A 141 4.69 -6.62 12.08
CA GLU A 141 6.15 -6.78 12.14
C GLU A 141 6.88 -5.71 11.34
N TYR A 142 6.38 -5.39 10.14
CA TYR A 142 6.93 -4.32 9.30
C TYR A 142 6.83 -2.96 10.00
N VAL A 143 5.64 -2.60 10.51
CA VAL A 143 5.43 -1.33 11.21
C VAL A 143 6.29 -1.21 12.47
N ALA A 144 6.43 -2.27 13.24
CA ALA A 144 7.29 -2.30 14.41
C ALA A 144 8.75 -1.97 14.05
N LYS A 145 9.30 -2.58 12.99
CA LYS A 145 10.66 -2.29 12.49
C LYS A 145 10.81 -0.83 12.04
N VAL A 146 9.79 -0.28 11.38
CA VAL A 146 9.81 1.12 10.95
C VAL A 146 9.82 2.06 12.14
N MET A 147 8.97 1.83 13.14
CA MET A 147 8.89 2.67 14.34
C MET A 147 10.16 2.58 15.21
N GLU A 148 10.79 1.40 15.28
CA GLU A 148 12.08 1.19 15.98
C GLU A 148 13.24 1.92 15.29
N SER A 149 13.20 2.08 13.97
CA SER A 149 14.25 2.77 13.21
C SER A 149 14.34 4.27 13.54
N GLY A 150 13.31 4.82 14.17
CA GLY A 150 13.34 6.14 14.83
C GLY A 150 13.61 7.31 13.90
N ALA A 151 13.14 7.27 12.65
CA ALA A 151 13.22 8.44 11.78
C ALA A 151 12.53 9.62 12.50
N ALA A 152 13.31 10.60 12.92
CA ALA A 152 12.77 11.80 13.53
C ALA A 152 11.97 12.55 12.46
N VAL A 153 10.66 12.55 12.59
CA VAL A 153 9.79 13.38 11.77
C VAL A 153 9.51 14.64 12.57
N GLU A 154 9.92 15.79 12.05
CA GLU A 154 9.51 17.05 12.67
C GLU A 154 7.98 17.18 12.57
N PRO A 155 7.31 17.61 13.64
CA PRO A 155 5.88 17.91 13.58
C PRO A 155 5.61 18.87 12.44
N GLN A 156 4.76 18.46 11.52
CA GLN A 156 4.52 19.26 10.33
C GLN A 156 3.42 20.28 10.66
N ASP A 157 3.79 21.54 10.75
CA ASP A 157 2.85 22.64 10.87
C ASP A 157 2.22 22.97 9.50
N TYR A 158 1.40 22.05 8.99
CA TYR A 158 0.69 22.26 7.74
C TYR A 158 -0.48 23.23 7.84
N LEU A 159 -0.86 23.64 9.07
CA LEU A 159 -2.17 24.19 9.29
C LEU A 159 -2.19 25.67 9.56
N GLY A 160 -1.08 26.24 10.00
CA GLY A 160 -1.09 27.60 10.47
C GLY A 160 -2.28 27.84 11.42
N GLU A 161 -2.86 29.05 11.38
CA GLU A 161 -4.03 29.40 12.21
C GLU A 161 -5.39 28.86 11.68
N SER A 162 -5.37 28.07 10.58
CA SER A 162 -6.61 27.69 9.86
C SER A 162 -7.41 26.57 10.53
N CYS A 163 -6.79 25.77 11.41
CA CYS A 163 -7.47 24.67 12.09
C CYS A 163 -7.31 24.84 13.61
N SER A 164 -8.43 25.01 14.31
CA SER A 164 -8.44 25.09 15.77
C SER A 164 -8.75 23.74 16.40
N PRO A 165 -8.08 23.39 17.53
CA PRO A 165 -8.52 22.26 18.36
C PRO A 165 -9.97 22.44 18.80
N GLY A 166 -10.76 21.35 18.73
CA GLY A 166 -12.16 21.34 19.12
C GLY A 166 -12.37 21.34 20.65
#